data_0020b830f94f09a4217eaf2bee45b84d
#
_entry.id   0020b830f94f09a4217eaf2bee45b84d
#
_cell.length_a   1.000
_cell.length_b   1.000
_cell.length_c   1.000
_cell.angle_alpha   90.00
_cell.angle_beta   90.00
_cell.angle_gamma   90.00
#
_symmetry.space_group_name_H-M   'P 1'
#
loop_
_entity.id
_entity.type
_entity.pdbx_description
1 polymer ?
#
loop_
_entity_poly.entity_id
_entity_poly.type
_entity_poly.pdbx_seq_one_letter_code
_entity_poly.pdbx_strand_id
1 'polypeptide(L)' 'MDVADWLRRLGLDQYEAAFRENSVTVDLLPNLTPDDLKDLGITLVGHRRRLLDAIAVLRRF' A
#
# COMPACT_ATOMS: atom_id res chain seq x y z
N MET A 1 -3.16 0.84 14.11
CA MET A 1 -2.23 0.77 12.97
C MET A 1 -2.45 1.97 12.07
N ASP A 2 -1.41 2.57 11.58
CA ASP A 2 -1.52 3.59 10.57
C ASP A 2 -0.79 3.14 9.29
N VAL A 3 -0.97 3.89 8.20
CA VAL A 3 -0.40 3.51 6.90
C VAL A 3 1.12 3.47 6.96
N ALA A 4 1.74 4.43 7.64
CA ALA A 4 3.19 4.49 7.75
C ALA A 4 3.75 3.25 8.44
N ASP A 5 3.15 2.84 9.54
CA ASP A 5 3.56 1.63 10.26
C ASP A 5 3.39 0.38 9.39
N TRP A 6 2.27 0.29 8.68
CA TRP A 6 1.98 -0.83 7.80
C TRP A 6 3.04 -0.94 6.70
N LEU A 7 3.35 0.18 6.05
CA LEU A 7 4.39 0.21 5.01
C LEU A 7 5.77 -0.14 5.58
N ARG A 8 6.06 0.36 6.77
CA ARG A 8 7.34 0.10 7.42
C ARG A 8 7.53 -1.37 7.71
N ARG A 9 6.49 -2.06 8.16
CA ARG A 9 6.52 -3.51 8.40
C ARG A 9 6.78 -4.31 7.13
N LEU A 10 6.37 -3.77 5.99
CA LEU A 10 6.59 -4.42 4.70
C LEU A 10 7.96 -4.06 4.10
N GLY A 11 8.69 -3.15 4.74
CA GLY A 11 9.94 -2.65 4.17
C GLY A 11 9.73 -1.70 3.01
N LEU A 12 8.56 -1.07 2.93
CA LEU A 12 8.16 -0.21 1.82
C LEU A 12 7.83 1.21 2.26
N ASP A 13 8.44 1.65 3.36
CA ASP A 13 8.18 2.98 3.92
C ASP A 13 8.60 4.12 2.99
N GLN A 14 9.39 3.84 1.96
CA GLN A 14 9.73 4.82 0.94
C GLN A 14 8.50 5.35 0.19
N TYR A 15 7.39 4.64 0.25
CA TYR A 15 6.15 5.06 -0.42
C TYR A 15 5.20 5.82 0.50
N GLU A 16 5.59 6.06 1.75
CA GLU A 16 4.73 6.73 2.73
C GLU A 16 4.24 8.08 2.25
N ALA A 17 5.15 8.89 1.67
CA ALA A 17 4.78 10.22 1.19
C ALA A 17 3.72 10.14 0.09
N ALA A 18 3.87 9.19 -0.85
CA ALA A 18 2.92 9.02 -1.93
C ALA A 18 1.53 8.64 -1.42
N PHE A 19 1.47 7.74 -0.44
CA PHE A 19 0.20 7.36 0.17
C PHE A 19 -0.46 8.56 0.86
N ARG A 20 0.32 9.33 1.61
CA ARG A 20 -0.19 10.52 2.31
C ARG A 20 -0.66 11.60 1.32
N GLU A 21 0.14 11.86 0.29
CA GLU A 21 -0.19 12.89 -0.71
C GLU A 21 -1.44 12.55 -1.51
N ASN A 22 -1.75 11.27 -1.64
CA ASN A 22 -2.93 10.80 -2.35
C ASN A 22 -4.08 10.45 -1.41
N SER A 23 -3.98 10.86 -0.15
CA SER A 23 -5.03 10.68 0.86
C SER A 23 -5.43 9.22 1.05
N VAL A 24 -4.48 8.31 0.94
CA VAL A 24 -4.74 6.89 1.16
C VAL A 24 -4.63 6.60 2.65
N THR A 25 -5.77 6.31 3.25
CA THR A 25 -5.87 6.01 4.68
C THR A 25 -6.05 4.50 4.90
N VAL A 26 -5.94 4.06 6.16
CA VAL A 26 -6.00 2.63 6.50
C VAL A 26 -7.28 1.97 6.00
N ASP A 27 -8.40 2.68 6.09
CA ASP A 27 -9.70 2.16 5.67
C ASP A 27 -9.78 1.90 4.18
N LEU A 28 -8.94 2.56 3.37
CA LEU A 28 -8.92 2.37 1.92
C LEU A 28 -8.00 1.21 1.49
N LEU A 29 -7.07 0.81 2.34
CA LEU A 29 -6.07 -0.20 1.97
C LEU A 29 -6.68 -1.48 1.41
N PRO A 30 -7.74 -2.05 1.99
CA PRO A 30 -8.31 -3.30 1.46
C PRO A 30 -8.88 -3.18 0.05
N ASN A 31 -9.15 -1.96 -0.40
CA ASN A 31 -9.78 -1.72 -1.70
C ASN A 31 -8.80 -1.31 -2.79
N LEU A 32 -7.51 -1.19 -2.48
CA LEU A 32 -6.52 -0.78 -3.47
C LEU A 32 -6.35 -1.84 -4.55
N THR A 33 -6.27 -1.39 -5.78
CA THR A 33 -6.07 -2.23 -6.95
C THR A 33 -4.64 -2.09 -7.47
N PRO A 34 -4.18 -3.01 -8.35
CA PRO A 34 -2.86 -2.85 -8.98
C PRO A 34 -2.72 -1.51 -9.71
N ASP A 35 -3.78 -1.04 -10.35
CA ASP A 35 -3.76 0.25 -11.04
C ASP A 35 -3.58 1.41 -10.05
N ASP A 36 -4.23 1.34 -8.90
CA ASP A 36 -4.05 2.34 -7.85
C ASP A 36 -2.60 2.41 -7.41
N LEU A 37 -1.95 1.26 -7.25
CA LEU A 37 -0.55 1.20 -6.85
C LEU A 37 0.37 1.83 -7.89
N LYS A 38 0.07 1.62 -9.18
CA LYS A 38 0.82 2.29 -10.25
C LYS A 38 0.64 3.79 -10.19
N ASP A 39 -0.57 4.25 -9.93
CA ASP A 39 -0.88 5.68 -9.81
C ASP A 39 -0.14 6.31 -8.62
N LEU A 40 0.12 5.53 -7.58
CA LEU A 40 0.93 5.96 -6.44
C LEU A 40 2.43 6.00 -6.76
N GLY A 41 2.82 5.61 -7.96
CA GLY A 41 4.23 5.64 -8.37
C GLY A 41 4.99 4.37 -8.02
N ILE A 42 4.30 3.30 -7.66
CA ILE A 42 4.95 2.04 -7.32
C ILE A 42 5.15 1.25 -8.62
N THR A 43 6.28 1.47 -9.26
CA THR A 43 6.57 0.91 -10.59
C THR A 43 7.24 -0.46 -10.53
N LEU A 44 7.88 -0.79 -9.41
CA LEU A 44 8.57 -2.07 -9.28
C LEU A 44 7.57 -3.19 -9.00
N VAL A 45 7.57 -4.19 -9.87
CA VAL A 45 6.61 -5.30 -9.78
C VAL A 45 6.69 -6.00 -8.43
N GLY A 46 7.90 -6.23 -7.92
CA GLY A 46 8.06 -6.89 -6.60
C GLY A 46 7.42 -6.10 -5.47
N HIS A 47 7.51 -4.78 -5.51
CA HIS A 47 6.89 -3.93 -4.50
C HIS A 47 5.37 -3.98 -4.61
N ARG A 48 4.84 -3.92 -5.83
CA ARG A 48 3.39 -4.04 -6.03
C ARG A 48 2.88 -5.39 -5.55
N ARG A 49 3.61 -6.47 -5.86
CA ARG A 49 3.21 -7.81 -5.43
C ARG A 49 3.17 -7.91 -3.91
N ARG A 50 4.20 -7.38 -3.25
CA ARG A 50 4.26 -7.41 -1.78
C ARG A 50 3.08 -6.65 -1.17
N LEU A 51 2.74 -5.51 -1.75
CA LEU A 51 1.60 -4.72 -1.28
C LEU A 51 0.28 -5.44 -1.53
N LEU A 52 0.12 -6.04 -2.71
CA LEU A 52 -1.11 -6.76 -3.03
C LEU A 52 -1.32 -7.96 -2.12
N ASP A 53 -0.25 -8.67 -1.79
CA ASP A 53 -0.34 -9.80 -0.86
C ASP A 53 -0.74 -9.33 0.53
N ALA A 54 -0.18 -8.22 1.00
CA ALA A 54 -0.53 -7.64 2.30
C ALA A 54 -1.99 -7.13 2.31
N ILE A 55 -2.42 -6.53 1.20
CA ILE A 55 -3.79 -6.06 1.06
C ILE A 55 -4.77 -7.24 1.10
N ALA A 56 -4.42 -8.35 0.47
CA ALA A 56 -5.24 -9.55 0.50
C ALA A 56 -5.43 -10.07 1.93
N VAL A 57 -4.38 -9.99 2.75
CA VAL A 57 -4.49 -10.35 4.17
C VAL A 57 -5.50 -9.45 4.89
N LEU A 58 -5.48 -8.16 4.61
CA LEU A 58 -6.42 -7.22 5.23
C LEU A 58 -7.87 -7.53 4.87
N ARG A 59 -8.11 -8.06 3.68
CA ARG A 59 -9.47 -8.40 3.22
C ARG A 59 -10.07 -9.60 3.95
N ARG A 60 -9.25 -10.36 4.65
CA ARG A 60 -9.72 -11.54 5.40
C ARG A 60 -10.37 -11.19 6.73
N PHE A 61 -10.25 -9.96 7.18
CA PHE A 61 -10.76 -9.54 8.49
C PHE A 61 -12.03 -8.73 8.40
#